data_b688770cd628766e4db74971f8e870b9
#
_entry.id   b688770cd628766e4db74971f8e870b9
#
_cell.length_a   1.000
_cell.length_b   1.000
_cell.length_c   1.000
_cell.angle_alpha   90.00
_cell.angle_beta   90.00
_cell.angle_gamma   90.00
#
_symmetry.space_group_name_H-M   'P 1'
#
loop_
_entity.id
_entity.type
_entity.pdbx_description
1 polymer ?
#
loop_
_entity_poly.entity_id
_entity_poly.type
_entity_poly.pdbx_seq_one_letter_code
_entity_poly.pdbx_strand_id
1 'polypeptide(L)'
;MITASEFLDLLEQIGCRHLSGVPCSFLSRLYERLDADERYTYVPAANEGTAFALVAGMMLGGTESALLVQNSGLGNLVNPLTSLAMPYRLPVLTFMTMRGWPAADPEEPQHEVMGRATVPLLAELGVPHHVLPETVEGAREMLARVQEERRAGWPSFVLVPGRIPGERLSAAVSPATEPEFTRGEAIAELRRLLPDSLWVSTTGYISRDLFQQGDAAENLYLQGSMGHASAVAAGIALSRPDHRVVVIDGDGSALMHLGAMSTVGRISPNLVHAVLDNGTYESTGGQATTAASTAFTEIATACGYRRAISVGTAEELRAAARVLQAPGSVLAHLRIAPRSPAAGSRASGSVSVDQLARRFAAHVQGGQHAEAPEGLAGNPVRLGPVGGR
;
A
#
# COMPACT_ATOMS: atom_id res chain seq x y z
N MET A 1 10.40 13.49 -21.66
CA MET A 1 9.49 12.87 -20.66
C MET A 1 8.26 13.76 -20.51
N ILE A 2 7.07 13.16 -20.50
CA ILE A 2 5.77 13.85 -20.37
C ILE A 2 5.62 14.39 -18.96
N THR A 3 5.29 15.67 -18.82
CA THR A 3 5.03 16.32 -17.54
C THR A 3 3.63 16.01 -17.01
N ALA A 4 3.38 16.26 -15.71
CA ALA A 4 2.05 16.07 -15.13
C ALA A 4 0.96 16.92 -15.81
N SER A 5 1.28 18.14 -16.25
CA SER A 5 0.34 18.99 -17.03
C SER A 5 0.01 18.37 -18.38
N GLU A 6 1.05 17.99 -19.14
CA GLU A 6 0.86 17.38 -20.46
C GLU A 6 0.11 16.03 -20.35
N PHE A 7 0.32 15.29 -19.25
CA PHE A 7 -0.44 14.07 -19.00
C PHE A 7 -1.93 14.35 -18.78
N LEU A 8 -2.28 15.39 -18.03
CA LEU A 8 -3.67 15.82 -17.87
C LEU A 8 -4.28 16.29 -19.18
N ASP A 9 -3.54 17.04 -20.00
CA ASP A 9 -4.00 17.47 -21.33
C ASP A 9 -4.28 16.26 -22.25
N LEU A 10 -3.48 15.20 -22.15
CA LEU A 10 -3.72 13.94 -22.87
C LEU A 10 -4.99 13.24 -22.39
N LEU A 11 -5.25 13.20 -21.08
CA LEU A 11 -6.49 12.66 -20.51
C LEU A 11 -7.71 13.47 -20.95
N GLU A 12 -7.62 14.79 -20.98
CA GLU A 12 -8.69 15.66 -21.43
C GLU A 12 -9.04 15.44 -22.92
N GLN A 13 -8.03 15.24 -23.77
CA GLN A 13 -8.23 14.94 -25.20
C GLN A 13 -9.04 13.66 -25.45
N ILE A 14 -8.96 12.70 -24.55
CA ILE A 14 -9.76 11.46 -24.61
C ILE A 14 -11.04 11.53 -23.76
N GLY A 15 -11.39 12.71 -23.24
CA GLY A 15 -12.60 12.93 -22.42
C GLY A 15 -12.54 12.36 -21.01
N CYS A 16 -11.36 11.90 -20.57
CA CYS A 16 -11.20 11.25 -19.28
C CYS A 16 -10.90 12.28 -18.18
N ARG A 17 -11.94 12.66 -17.43
CA ARG A 17 -11.84 13.59 -16.29
C ARG A 17 -12.10 12.97 -14.94
N HIS A 18 -12.48 11.70 -14.90
CA HIS A 18 -12.76 10.96 -13.68
C HIS A 18 -11.71 9.87 -13.49
N LEU A 19 -11.07 9.89 -12.35
CA LEU A 19 -9.98 8.96 -12.05
C LEU A 19 -10.17 8.33 -10.68
N SER A 20 -9.71 7.11 -10.53
CA SER A 20 -9.58 6.45 -9.25
C SER A 20 -8.26 5.72 -9.18
N GLY A 21 -7.82 5.34 -7.99
CA GLY A 21 -6.58 4.61 -7.83
C GLY A 21 -6.11 4.52 -6.39
N VAL A 22 -4.98 3.84 -6.23
CA VAL A 22 -4.21 3.86 -4.98
C VAL A 22 -2.96 4.71 -5.24
N PRO A 23 -2.69 5.75 -4.44
CA PRO A 23 -1.60 6.67 -4.69
C PRO A 23 -0.22 6.00 -4.78
N CYS A 24 0.58 6.43 -5.74
CA CYS A 24 1.93 5.97 -5.99
C CYS A 24 2.91 7.16 -6.07
N SER A 25 4.10 7.02 -5.48
CA SER A 25 5.12 8.08 -5.48
C SER A 25 5.59 8.50 -6.87
N PHE A 26 5.47 7.65 -7.90
CA PHE A 26 5.82 8.00 -9.29
C PHE A 26 4.84 9.01 -9.91
N LEU A 27 3.61 9.08 -9.40
CA LEU A 27 2.57 9.99 -9.85
C LEU A 27 2.32 11.16 -8.89
N SER A 28 3.18 11.39 -7.91
CA SER A 28 2.97 12.42 -6.87
C SER A 28 2.64 13.80 -7.45
N ARG A 29 3.33 14.21 -8.53
CA ARG A 29 3.09 15.50 -9.20
C ARG A 29 1.76 15.54 -9.95
N LEU A 30 1.32 14.40 -10.45
CA LEU A 30 0.02 14.27 -11.10
C LEU A 30 -1.12 14.42 -10.07
N TYR A 31 -0.99 13.77 -8.92
CA TYR A 31 -1.99 13.91 -7.85
C TYR A 31 -2.10 15.33 -7.31
N GLU A 32 -0.95 16.02 -7.09
CA GLU A 32 -0.95 17.45 -6.68
C GLU A 32 -1.77 18.32 -7.66
N ARG A 33 -1.72 18.02 -8.95
CA ARG A 33 -2.49 18.76 -9.97
C ARG A 33 -3.95 18.33 -10.02
N LEU A 34 -4.23 17.05 -9.87
CA LEU A 34 -5.60 16.54 -9.79
C LEU A 34 -6.36 17.14 -8.59
N ASP A 35 -5.69 17.30 -7.45
CA ASP A 35 -6.27 17.92 -6.25
C ASP A 35 -6.50 19.44 -6.41
N ALA A 36 -5.73 20.09 -7.29
CA ALA A 36 -5.79 21.54 -7.51
C ALA A 36 -6.69 21.96 -8.69
N ASP A 37 -7.12 21.03 -9.53
CA ASP A 37 -7.86 21.31 -10.77
C ASP A 37 -9.27 20.72 -10.72
N GLU A 38 -10.26 21.58 -10.49
CA GLU A 38 -11.69 21.23 -10.37
C GLU A 38 -12.30 20.57 -11.61
N ARG A 39 -11.60 20.61 -12.77
CA ARG A 39 -12.03 19.90 -13.97
C ARG A 39 -11.96 18.39 -13.83
N TYR A 40 -11.14 17.91 -12.89
CA TYR A 40 -10.92 16.49 -12.65
C TYR A 40 -11.53 16.06 -11.34
N THR A 41 -12.05 14.85 -11.32
CA THR A 41 -12.47 14.17 -10.10
C THR A 41 -11.54 13.00 -9.86
N TYR A 42 -10.74 13.07 -8.79
CA TYR A 42 -9.95 11.94 -8.34
C TYR A 42 -10.56 11.34 -7.07
N VAL A 43 -10.89 10.05 -7.13
CA VAL A 43 -11.43 9.31 -5.98
C VAL A 43 -10.37 8.32 -5.51
N PRO A 44 -9.64 8.61 -4.42
CA PRO A 44 -8.71 7.65 -3.86
C PRO A 44 -9.48 6.43 -3.34
N ALA A 45 -9.00 5.23 -3.66
CA ALA A 45 -9.57 3.99 -3.18
C ALA A 45 -8.63 3.32 -2.19
N ALA A 46 -9.20 2.58 -1.26
CA ALA A 46 -8.42 1.86 -0.25
C ALA A 46 -7.58 0.71 -0.86
N ASN A 47 -8.01 0.16 -2.01
CA ASN A 47 -7.43 -1.02 -2.65
C ASN A 47 -7.58 -0.92 -4.17
N GLU A 48 -6.62 -1.44 -4.93
CA GLU A 48 -6.62 -1.37 -6.40
C GLU A 48 -7.81 -2.08 -7.03
N GLY A 49 -8.24 -3.21 -6.48
CA GLY A 49 -9.44 -3.93 -6.96
C GLY A 49 -10.72 -3.11 -6.77
N THR A 50 -10.83 -2.39 -5.64
CA THR A 50 -11.92 -1.46 -5.37
C THR A 50 -11.89 -0.28 -6.35
N ALA A 51 -10.71 0.30 -6.59
CA ALA A 51 -10.53 1.38 -7.57
C ALA A 51 -10.94 0.94 -8.97
N PHE A 52 -10.53 -0.26 -9.37
CA PHE A 52 -10.90 -0.85 -10.67
C PHE A 52 -12.41 -1.02 -10.82
N ALA A 53 -13.06 -1.58 -9.81
CA ALA A 53 -14.51 -1.76 -9.82
C ALA A 53 -15.27 -0.42 -9.85
N LEU A 54 -14.75 0.61 -9.15
CA LEU A 54 -15.31 1.96 -9.19
C LEU A 54 -15.21 2.57 -10.61
N VAL A 55 -14.05 2.47 -11.26
CA VAL A 55 -13.87 2.91 -12.64
C VAL A 55 -14.80 2.15 -13.59
N ALA A 56 -14.91 0.83 -13.46
CA ALA A 56 -15.85 0.03 -14.24
C ALA A 56 -17.31 0.49 -14.03
N GLY A 57 -17.68 0.82 -12.79
CA GLY A 57 -19.01 1.38 -12.46
C GLY A 57 -19.25 2.76 -13.08
N MET A 58 -18.26 3.65 -13.05
CA MET A 58 -18.34 4.97 -13.71
C MET A 58 -18.58 4.81 -15.24
N MET A 59 -17.87 3.88 -15.85
CA MET A 59 -18.03 3.58 -17.29
C MET A 59 -19.42 3.02 -17.61
N LEU A 60 -19.94 2.11 -16.80
CA LEU A 60 -21.32 1.62 -16.93
C LEU A 60 -22.34 2.75 -16.75
N GLY A 61 -22.02 3.75 -15.94
CA GLY A 61 -22.80 4.99 -15.79
C GLY A 61 -22.64 5.98 -16.93
N GLY A 62 -21.84 5.67 -17.96
CA GLY A 62 -21.63 6.54 -19.13
C GLY A 62 -20.54 7.61 -18.94
N THR A 63 -19.67 7.46 -17.92
CA THR A 63 -18.62 8.42 -17.63
C THR A 63 -17.25 7.87 -18.06
N GLU A 64 -16.54 8.59 -18.95
CA GLU A 64 -15.15 8.27 -19.29
C GLU A 64 -14.26 8.42 -18.05
N SER A 65 -13.57 7.34 -17.72
CA SER A 65 -12.77 7.25 -16.50
C SER A 65 -11.53 6.39 -16.68
N ALA A 66 -10.53 6.59 -15.80
CA ALA A 66 -9.30 5.80 -15.82
C ALA A 66 -8.81 5.46 -14.41
N LEU A 67 -8.00 4.42 -14.36
CA LEU A 67 -7.38 3.91 -13.15
C LEU A 67 -5.90 4.32 -13.10
N LEU A 68 -5.43 4.80 -11.93
CA LEU A 68 -4.03 5.14 -11.65
C LEU A 68 -3.51 4.22 -10.55
N VAL A 69 -2.58 3.32 -10.87
CA VAL A 69 -2.07 2.33 -9.92
C VAL A 69 -0.57 2.06 -10.11
N GLN A 70 0.02 1.37 -9.15
CA GLN A 70 1.37 0.83 -9.25
C GLN A 70 1.31 -0.66 -9.60
N ASN A 71 2.32 -1.18 -10.31
CA ASN A 71 2.38 -2.59 -10.70
C ASN A 71 2.40 -3.57 -9.52
N SER A 72 2.82 -3.15 -8.33
CA SER A 72 2.69 -3.96 -7.11
C SER A 72 1.24 -4.30 -6.76
N GLY A 73 0.28 -3.46 -7.20
CA GLY A 73 -1.15 -3.66 -7.02
C GLY A 73 -1.80 -4.55 -8.10
N LEU A 74 -1.06 -5.01 -9.11
CA LEU A 74 -1.62 -5.85 -10.18
C LEU A 74 -2.28 -7.11 -9.64
N GLY A 75 -1.74 -7.71 -8.57
CA GLY A 75 -2.35 -8.87 -7.92
C GLY A 75 -3.79 -8.63 -7.47
N ASN A 76 -4.09 -7.43 -6.95
CA ASN A 76 -5.44 -7.03 -6.54
C ASN A 76 -6.37 -6.75 -7.74
N LEU A 77 -5.79 -6.49 -8.93
CA LEU A 77 -6.55 -6.23 -10.16
C LEU A 77 -6.92 -7.49 -10.92
N VAL A 78 -6.18 -8.60 -10.77
CA VAL A 78 -6.37 -9.81 -11.59
C VAL A 78 -7.81 -10.30 -11.53
N ASN A 79 -8.41 -10.39 -10.35
CA ASN A 79 -9.79 -10.85 -10.23
C ASN A 79 -10.80 -9.91 -10.92
N PRO A 80 -10.93 -8.61 -10.59
CA PRO A 80 -11.89 -7.75 -11.27
C PRO A 80 -11.58 -7.55 -12.77
N LEU A 81 -10.33 -7.64 -13.19
CA LEU A 81 -9.96 -7.62 -14.59
C LEU A 81 -10.54 -8.82 -15.36
N THR A 82 -10.30 -10.05 -14.85
CA THR A 82 -10.65 -11.29 -15.54
C THR A 82 -12.09 -11.73 -15.32
N SER A 83 -12.73 -11.35 -14.20
CA SER A 83 -14.10 -11.79 -13.87
C SER A 83 -15.16 -10.69 -14.00
N LEU A 84 -14.74 -9.39 -14.12
CA LEU A 84 -15.65 -8.28 -14.38
C LEU A 84 -15.36 -7.65 -15.74
N ALA A 85 -14.18 -7.00 -15.93
CA ALA A 85 -13.98 -6.18 -17.14
C ALA A 85 -13.99 -7.02 -18.43
N MET A 86 -13.23 -8.10 -18.49
CA MET A 86 -13.13 -8.91 -19.72
C MET A 86 -14.44 -9.58 -20.10
N PRO A 87 -15.16 -10.30 -19.23
CA PRO A 87 -16.43 -10.96 -19.59
C PRO A 87 -17.54 -9.97 -19.97
N TYR A 88 -17.58 -8.81 -19.30
CA TYR A 88 -18.59 -7.78 -19.55
C TYR A 88 -18.18 -6.79 -20.63
N ARG A 89 -16.98 -6.98 -21.21
CA ARG A 89 -16.40 -6.10 -22.22
C ARG A 89 -16.38 -4.61 -21.79
N LEU A 90 -15.94 -4.38 -20.55
CA LEU A 90 -15.79 -3.04 -20.01
C LEU A 90 -14.38 -2.53 -20.33
N PRO A 91 -14.25 -1.48 -21.17
CA PRO A 91 -12.97 -1.01 -21.67
C PRO A 91 -12.24 -0.12 -20.67
N VAL A 92 -11.96 -0.64 -19.47
CA VAL A 92 -11.26 0.08 -18.40
C VAL A 92 -9.86 0.48 -18.84
N LEU A 93 -9.56 1.78 -18.80
CA LEU A 93 -8.23 2.32 -19.06
C LEU A 93 -7.44 2.35 -17.76
N THR A 94 -6.28 1.69 -17.72
CA THR A 94 -5.41 1.65 -16.56
C THR A 94 -4.04 2.24 -16.88
N PHE A 95 -3.63 3.28 -16.18
CA PHE A 95 -2.26 3.78 -16.16
C PHE A 95 -1.54 3.12 -14.98
N MET A 96 -0.53 2.31 -15.28
CA MET A 96 0.19 1.51 -14.29
C MET A 96 1.66 1.93 -14.22
N THR A 97 2.08 2.49 -13.09
CA THR A 97 3.49 2.80 -12.88
C THR A 97 4.29 1.52 -12.67
N MET A 98 5.47 1.46 -13.28
CA MET A 98 6.30 0.26 -13.36
C MET A 98 7.51 0.37 -12.42
N ARG A 99 7.37 -0.11 -11.18
CA ARG A 99 8.48 -0.24 -10.25
C ARG A 99 9.26 -1.52 -10.55
N GLY A 100 10.60 -1.43 -10.48
CA GLY A 100 11.47 -2.56 -10.79
C GLY A 100 11.52 -2.94 -12.28
N TRP A 101 11.14 -2.03 -13.19
CA TRP A 101 11.13 -2.27 -14.63
C TRP A 101 11.48 -1.00 -15.44
N PRO A 102 12.23 -1.11 -16.53
CA PRO A 102 13.13 -2.21 -16.87
C PRO A 102 14.24 -2.31 -15.81
N ALA A 103 14.84 -3.47 -15.61
CA ALA A 103 15.75 -3.81 -14.52
C ALA A 103 17.13 -3.09 -14.58
N ALA A 104 17.16 -1.80 -14.90
CA ALA A 104 18.42 -1.06 -15.11
C ALA A 104 19.01 -0.46 -13.83
N ASP A 105 18.19 -0.12 -12.84
CA ASP A 105 18.63 0.51 -11.59
C ASP A 105 18.32 -0.37 -10.37
N PRO A 106 19.15 -0.34 -9.31
CA PRO A 106 18.84 -1.02 -8.06
C PRO A 106 17.49 -0.53 -7.51
N GLU A 107 16.52 -1.39 -7.49
CA GLU A 107 15.19 -1.11 -6.95
C GLU A 107 15.03 -1.85 -5.61
N GLU A 108 14.02 -1.48 -4.85
CA GLU A 108 13.72 -2.14 -3.58
C GLU A 108 13.32 -3.60 -3.79
N PRO A 109 13.78 -4.55 -2.93
CA PRO A 109 13.56 -5.99 -3.13
C PRO A 109 12.11 -6.40 -3.38
N GLN A 110 11.15 -5.71 -2.76
CA GLN A 110 9.73 -5.98 -2.93
C GLN A 110 9.20 -5.64 -4.33
N HIS A 111 9.93 -4.87 -5.14
CA HIS A 111 9.54 -4.50 -6.49
C HIS A 111 10.14 -5.40 -7.58
N GLU A 112 11.18 -6.16 -7.25
CA GLU A 112 11.94 -6.96 -8.23
C GLU A 112 11.06 -7.99 -8.95
N VAL A 113 10.25 -8.75 -8.20
CA VAL A 113 9.40 -9.80 -8.79
C VAL A 113 8.34 -9.18 -9.69
N MET A 114 7.61 -8.17 -9.20
CA MET A 114 6.56 -7.53 -9.99
C MET A 114 7.11 -6.73 -11.17
N GLY A 115 8.32 -6.17 -11.06
CA GLY A 115 9.02 -5.55 -12.19
C GLY A 115 9.17 -6.51 -13.36
N ARG A 116 9.61 -7.74 -13.10
CA ARG A 116 9.79 -8.78 -14.12
C ARG A 116 8.48 -9.42 -14.58
N ALA A 117 7.52 -9.61 -13.67
CA ALA A 117 6.31 -10.40 -13.90
C ALA A 117 5.17 -9.63 -14.55
N THR A 118 5.11 -8.30 -14.41
CA THR A 118 3.95 -7.49 -14.83
C THR A 118 3.65 -7.66 -16.33
N VAL A 119 4.63 -7.43 -17.19
CA VAL A 119 4.43 -7.53 -18.65
C VAL A 119 4.07 -8.96 -19.08
N PRO A 120 4.81 -10.00 -18.69
CA PRO A 120 4.43 -11.37 -18.98
C PRO A 120 3.02 -11.76 -18.49
N LEU A 121 2.63 -11.31 -17.30
CA LEU A 121 1.30 -11.60 -16.76
C LEU A 121 0.19 -10.93 -17.57
N LEU A 122 0.33 -9.67 -17.95
CA LEU A 122 -0.63 -8.99 -18.82
C LEU A 122 -0.74 -9.66 -20.19
N ALA A 123 0.39 -10.11 -20.75
CA ALA A 123 0.42 -10.84 -22.01
C ALA A 123 -0.30 -12.20 -21.91
N GLU A 124 -0.05 -12.97 -20.84
CA GLU A 124 -0.71 -14.26 -20.60
C GLU A 124 -2.21 -14.11 -20.40
N LEU A 125 -2.66 -13.03 -19.77
CA LEU A 125 -4.07 -12.70 -19.62
C LEU A 125 -4.70 -12.19 -20.93
N GLY A 126 -3.91 -11.98 -21.98
CA GLY A 126 -4.40 -11.45 -23.26
C GLY A 126 -4.87 -10.00 -23.19
N VAL A 127 -4.33 -9.22 -22.24
CA VAL A 127 -4.72 -7.83 -22.03
C VAL A 127 -3.85 -6.90 -22.86
N PRO A 128 -4.42 -6.04 -23.73
CA PRO A 128 -3.67 -5.01 -24.44
C PRO A 128 -2.90 -4.10 -23.48
N HIS A 129 -1.61 -3.91 -23.76
CA HIS A 129 -0.77 -3.05 -22.93
C HIS A 129 0.30 -2.35 -23.77
N HIS A 130 0.54 -1.08 -23.45
CA HIS A 130 1.45 -0.20 -24.18
C HIS A 130 2.36 0.54 -23.20
N VAL A 131 3.61 0.74 -23.56
CA VAL A 131 4.52 1.59 -22.79
C VAL A 131 4.27 3.05 -23.15
N LEU A 132 4.11 3.91 -22.14
CA LEU A 132 3.92 5.34 -22.32
C LEU A 132 5.18 5.94 -22.99
N PRO A 133 5.05 6.53 -24.21
CA PRO A 133 6.17 7.20 -24.86
C PRO A 133 6.66 8.44 -24.10
N GLU A 134 7.90 8.82 -24.34
CA GLU A 134 8.51 10.00 -23.69
C GLU A 134 8.01 11.34 -24.26
N THR A 135 7.45 11.33 -25.47
CA THR A 135 6.96 12.54 -26.15
C THR A 135 5.43 12.61 -26.14
N VAL A 136 4.89 13.81 -26.14
CA VAL A 136 3.45 14.05 -26.18
C VAL A 136 2.84 13.51 -27.48
N GLU A 137 3.52 13.70 -28.61
CA GLU A 137 3.09 13.20 -29.94
C GLU A 137 2.99 11.67 -29.93
N GLY A 138 4.03 10.99 -29.46
CA GLY A 138 4.03 9.51 -29.35
C GLY A 138 2.92 9.02 -28.42
N ALA A 139 2.68 9.74 -27.30
CA ALA A 139 1.59 9.40 -26.39
C ALA A 139 0.20 9.59 -27.02
N ARG A 140 -0.01 10.62 -27.84
CA ARG A 140 -1.26 10.79 -28.60
C ARG A 140 -1.50 9.64 -29.57
N GLU A 141 -0.47 9.24 -30.31
CA GLU A 141 -0.55 8.10 -31.24
C GLU A 141 -0.84 6.79 -30.51
N MET A 142 -0.19 6.57 -29.39
CA MET A 142 -0.43 5.40 -28.54
C MET A 142 -1.86 5.42 -27.99
N LEU A 143 -2.34 6.55 -27.44
CA LEU A 143 -3.70 6.68 -26.92
C LEU A 143 -4.76 6.50 -28.01
N ALA A 144 -4.49 6.90 -29.25
CA ALA A 144 -5.41 6.63 -30.36
C ALA A 144 -5.61 5.12 -30.59
N ARG A 145 -4.54 4.32 -30.55
CA ARG A 145 -4.62 2.84 -30.60
C ARG A 145 -5.35 2.26 -29.38
N VAL A 146 -5.04 2.74 -28.19
CA VAL A 146 -5.74 2.34 -26.95
C VAL A 146 -7.24 2.61 -27.06
N GLN A 147 -7.65 3.74 -27.66
CA GLN A 147 -9.07 4.05 -27.86
C GLN A 147 -9.75 3.10 -28.86
N GLU A 148 -9.04 2.59 -29.86
CA GLU A 148 -9.56 1.57 -30.77
C GLU A 148 -9.80 0.23 -30.05
N GLU A 149 -8.85 -0.21 -29.21
CA GLU A 149 -8.99 -1.41 -28.37
C GLU A 149 -10.18 -1.27 -27.41
N ARG A 150 -10.32 -0.11 -26.79
CA ARG A 150 -11.43 0.21 -25.89
C ARG A 150 -12.79 0.21 -26.61
N ARG A 151 -12.86 0.73 -27.85
CA ARG A 151 -14.09 0.65 -28.67
C ARG A 151 -14.47 -0.81 -28.99
N ALA A 152 -13.49 -1.69 -29.06
CA ALA A 152 -13.74 -3.13 -29.22
C ALA A 152 -14.14 -3.82 -27.89
N GLY A 153 -14.23 -3.06 -26.78
CA GLY A 153 -14.64 -3.58 -25.49
C GLY A 153 -13.52 -4.21 -24.67
N TRP A 154 -12.25 -3.91 -24.96
CA TRP A 154 -11.12 -4.46 -24.22
C TRP A 154 -10.63 -3.50 -23.13
N PRO A 155 -10.37 -3.98 -21.90
CA PRO A 155 -9.57 -3.23 -20.95
C PRO A 155 -8.15 -3.08 -21.49
N SER A 156 -7.54 -1.92 -21.30
CA SER A 156 -6.20 -1.63 -21.83
C SER A 156 -5.32 -0.99 -20.77
N PHE A 157 -4.03 -1.34 -20.78
CA PHE A 157 -3.05 -0.86 -19.83
C PHE A 157 -2.02 0.05 -20.52
N VAL A 158 -1.75 1.19 -19.92
CA VAL A 158 -0.64 2.07 -20.27
C VAL A 158 0.40 1.97 -19.17
N LEU A 159 1.54 1.39 -19.49
CA LEU A 159 2.66 1.18 -18.58
C LEU A 159 3.51 2.45 -18.51
N VAL A 160 3.63 3.02 -17.31
CA VAL A 160 4.37 4.26 -17.05
C VAL A 160 5.74 3.89 -16.45
N PRO A 161 6.84 3.94 -17.25
CA PRO A 161 8.12 3.35 -16.84
C PRO A 161 8.88 4.13 -15.77
N GLY A 162 8.49 5.38 -15.51
CA GLY A 162 9.21 6.25 -14.59
C GLY A 162 8.30 7.24 -13.87
N ARG A 163 8.92 8.17 -13.15
CA ARG A 163 8.20 9.25 -12.50
C ARG A 163 7.65 10.22 -13.54
N ILE A 164 6.41 10.64 -13.37
CA ILE A 164 5.85 11.77 -14.12
C ILE A 164 6.42 13.06 -13.51
N PRO A 165 7.26 13.82 -14.24
CA PRO A 165 7.84 15.05 -13.74
C PRO A 165 6.79 16.17 -13.69
N GLY A 166 7.05 17.19 -12.87
CA GLY A 166 6.22 18.39 -12.77
C GLY A 166 6.73 19.30 -11.67
N GLU A 167 6.36 20.56 -11.76
CA GLU A 167 6.60 21.51 -10.68
C GLU A 167 5.80 21.12 -9.45
N ARG A 168 6.42 21.31 -8.28
CA ARG A 168 5.72 21.15 -7.02
C ARG A 168 4.72 22.29 -6.87
N LEU A 169 3.45 21.98 -6.81
CA LEU A 169 2.45 22.96 -6.40
C LEU A 169 2.70 23.21 -4.91
N SER A 170 2.96 24.45 -4.56
CA SER A 170 3.03 24.88 -3.17
C SER A 170 1.64 24.63 -2.57
N ALA A 171 1.46 23.53 -1.87
CA ALA A 171 0.30 23.41 -1.02
C ALA A 171 0.35 24.61 -0.07
N ALA A 172 -0.71 25.40 -0.04
CA ALA A 172 -0.92 26.34 1.04
C ALA A 172 -1.01 25.51 2.32
N VAL A 173 0.13 25.32 2.97
CA VAL A 173 0.17 24.77 4.32
C VAL A 173 -0.52 25.83 5.16
N SER A 174 -1.81 25.65 5.43
CA SER A 174 -2.38 26.30 6.59
C SER A 174 -1.45 25.98 7.75
N PRO A 175 -1.02 26.97 8.55
CA PRO A 175 -0.33 26.73 9.79
C PRO A 175 -1.34 26.05 10.73
N ALA A 176 -1.56 24.76 10.52
CA ALA A 176 -2.12 23.93 11.55
C ALA A 176 -1.10 23.99 12.67
N THR A 177 -1.51 24.40 13.86
CA THR A 177 -0.77 24.14 15.10
C THR A 177 -0.21 22.73 14.98
N GLU A 178 1.14 22.61 15.04
CA GLU A 178 1.78 21.31 14.89
C GLU A 178 1.09 20.34 15.83
N PRO A 179 0.57 19.22 15.34
CA PRO A 179 -0.06 18.24 16.20
C PRO A 179 1.00 17.74 17.17
N GLU A 180 0.69 17.74 18.43
CA GLU A 180 1.58 17.40 19.54
C GLU A 180 2.00 15.93 19.57
N PHE A 181 1.55 15.07 18.64
CA PHE A 181 1.75 13.63 18.69
C PHE A 181 2.21 13.09 17.34
N THR A 182 3.51 12.95 17.19
CA THR A 182 4.14 12.47 15.96
C THR A 182 4.14 10.95 15.87
N ARG A 183 4.37 10.41 14.66
CA ARG A 183 4.52 8.97 14.40
C ARG A 183 5.65 8.38 15.28
N GLY A 184 6.79 9.06 15.34
CA GLY A 184 7.94 8.61 16.14
C GLY A 184 7.63 8.56 17.63
N GLU A 185 6.96 9.58 18.17
CA GLU A 185 6.52 9.61 19.58
C GLU A 185 5.50 8.52 19.88
N ALA A 186 4.54 8.28 18.99
CA ALA A 186 3.57 7.20 19.14
C ALA A 186 4.24 5.82 19.23
N ILE A 187 5.21 5.54 18.35
CA ILE A 187 5.98 4.28 18.37
C ILE A 187 6.80 4.17 19.66
N ALA A 188 7.52 5.23 20.06
CA ALA A 188 8.33 5.24 21.29
C ALA A 188 7.47 4.99 22.53
N GLU A 189 6.30 5.62 22.59
CA GLU A 189 5.40 5.45 23.73
C GLU A 189 4.78 4.04 23.77
N LEU A 190 4.38 3.47 22.62
CA LEU A 190 3.92 2.08 22.55
C LEU A 190 5.02 1.11 23.02
N ARG A 191 6.28 1.30 22.61
CA ARG A 191 7.40 0.46 23.05
C ARG A 191 7.62 0.54 24.56
N ARG A 192 7.51 1.74 25.13
CA ARG A 192 7.63 1.95 26.57
C ARG A 192 6.51 1.26 27.36
N LEU A 193 5.28 1.24 26.83
CA LEU A 193 4.11 0.65 27.47
C LEU A 193 4.04 -0.88 27.32
N LEU A 194 4.66 -1.43 26.26
CA LEU A 194 4.59 -2.84 25.88
C LEU A 194 6.01 -3.42 25.63
N PRO A 195 6.94 -3.34 26.59
CA PRO A 195 8.37 -3.63 26.37
C PRO A 195 8.66 -5.06 25.95
N ASP A 196 7.92 -6.04 26.46
CA ASP A 196 8.16 -7.48 26.24
C ASP A 196 7.32 -8.04 25.08
N SER A 197 7.13 -7.24 24.03
CA SER A 197 6.30 -7.61 22.88
C SER A 197 7.12 -7.95 21.65
N LEU A 198 6.56 -8.79 20.79
CA LEU A 198 7.01 -8.96 19.42
C LEU A 198 6.39 -7.84 18.57
N TRP A 199 7.18 -7.25 17.67
CA TRP A 199 6.77 -6.09 16.91
C TRP A 199 6.69 -6.41 15.42
N VAL A 200 5.58 -6.08 14.80
CA VAL A 200 5.39 -6.15 13.35
C VAL A 200 5.04 -4.76 12.84
N SER A 201 5.78 -4.24 11.89
CA SER A 201 5.45 -2.95 11.28
C SER A 201 5.01 -3.11 9.83
N THR A 202 4.03 -2.30 9.43
CA THR A 202 3.69 -2.15 8.02
C THR A 202 4.84 -1.52 7.22
N THR A 203 4.76 -1.55 5.90
CA THR A 203 5.74 -0.94 4.99
C THR A 203 5.80 0.59 5.13
N GLY A 204 6.84 1.20 4.58
CA GLY A 204 6.98 2.65 4.48
C GLY A 204 7.65 3.30 5.69
N TYR A 205 7.18 4.49 6.09
CA TYR A 205 7.83 5.29 7.12
C TYR A 205 7.69 4.71 8.52
N ILE A 206 6.61 3.99 8.80
CA ILE A 206 6.41 3.30 10.10
C ILE A 206 7.52 2.28 10.34
N SER A 207 7.83 1.46 9.34
CA SER A 207 8.92 0.49 9.42
C SER A 207 10.28 1.15 9.66
N ARG A 208 10.54 2.31 9.03
CA ARG A 208 11.79 3.06 9.19
C ARG A 208 11.91 3.67 10.59
N ASP A 209 10.85 4.24 11.10
CA ASP A 209 10.85 4.86 12.42
C ASP A 209 11.00 3.81 13.52
N LEU A 210 10.35 2.65 13.38
CA LEU A 210 10.56 1.52 14.30
C LEU A 210 12.03 1.05 14.27
N PHE A 211 12.63 0.92 13.07
CA PHE A 211 14.03 0.54 12.90
C PHE A 211 14.98 1.57 13.53
N GLN A 212 14.72 2.85 13.32
CA GLN A 212 15.56 3.93 13.84
C GLN A 212 15.53 4.06 15.36
N GLN A 213 14.43 3.67 16.00
CA GLN A 213 14.31 3.66 17.47
C GLN A 213 15.03 2.51 18.15
N GLY A 214 15.64 1.64 17.38
CA GLY A 214 16.44 0.52 17.86
C GLY A 214 16.05 -0.77 17.16
N ASP A 215 16.95 -1.23 16.30
CA ASP A 215 16.80 -2.53 15.66
C ASP A 215 17.01 -3.65 16.67
N ALA A 216 16.13 -4.65 16.66
CA ALA A 216 16.17 -5.77 17.60
C ALA A 216 15.57 -7.04 16.96
N ALA A 217 15.86 -8.18 17.56
CA ALA A 217 15.44 -9.47 17.05
C ALA A 217 13.91 -9.69 17.13
N GLU A 218 13.26 -9.03 18.06
CA GLU A 218 11.81 -9.04 18.24
C GLU A 218 11.05 -8.18 17.23
N ASN A 219 11.75 -7.47 16.31
CA ASN A 219 11.16 -6.60 15.32
C ASN A 219 11.11 -7.27 13.93
N LEU A 220 9.92 -7.34 13.35
CA LEU A 220 9.68 -7.74 11.95
C LEU A 220 9.23 -6.53 11.15
N TYR A 221 10.01 -6.16 10.14
CA TYR A 221 9.75 -5.02 9.27
C TYR A 221 9.22 -5.49 7.92
N LEU A 222 7.94 -5.25 7.62
CA LEU A 222 7.41 -5.55 6.29
C LEU A 222 7.89 -4.49 5.30
N GLN A 223 8.52 -4.92 4.21
CA GLN A 223 9.01 -4.03 3.15
C GLN A 223 7.97 -3.78 2.07
N GLY A 224 6.99 -4.66 1.95
CA GLY A 224 5.88 -4.59 1.01
C GLY A 224 4.61 -5.19 1.63
N SER A 225 3.74 -5.77 0.81
CA SER A 225 2.48 -6.41 1.25
C SER A 225 1.62 -5.47 2.12
N MET A 226 1.47 -4.22 1.66
CA MET A 226 0.64 -3.21 2.34
C MET A 226 -0.76 -3.79 2.63
N GLY A 227 -1.25 -3.57 3.84
CA GLY A 227 -2.55 -4.07 4.32
C GLY A 227 -2.54 -5.47 4.92
N HIS A 228 -1.40 -6.18 4.92
CA HIS A 228 -1.32 -7.55 5.46
C HIS A 228 -0.63 -7.63 6.83
N ALA A 229 -0.14 -6.52 7.38
CA ALA A 229 0.62 -6.50 8.63
C ALA A 229 -0.18 -7.08 9.81
N SER A 230 -1.46 -6.72 9.93
CA SER A 230 -2.34 -7.22 10.99
C SER A 230 -2.58 -8.74 10.89
N ALA A 231 -2.72 -9.27 9.67
CA ALA A 231 -2.89 -10.70 9.46
C ALA A 231 -1.61 -11.49 9.78
N VAL A 232 -0.43 -10.98 9.38
CA VAL A 232 0.88 -11.56 9.75
C VAL A 232 1.05 -11.58 11.26
N ALA A 233 0.79 -10.47 11.93
CA ALA A 233 0.88 -10.36 13.38
C ALA A 233 -0.11 -11.30 14.11
N ALA A 234 -1.32 -11.43 13.58
CA ALA A 234 -2.31 -12.35 14.13
C ALA A 234 -1.88 -13.82 13.99
N GLY A 235 -1.25 -14.20 12.86
CA GLY A 235 -0.66 -15.52 12.66
C GLY A 235 0.46 -15.82 13.66
N ILE A 236 1.34 -14.84 13.93
CA ILE A 236 2.40 -14.96 14.94
C ILE A 236 1.77 -15.14 16.32
N ALA A 237 0.81 -14.29 16.71
CA ALA A 237 0.17 -14.34 18.01
C ALA A 237 -0.65 -15.63 18.23
N LEU A 238 -1.20 -16.22 17.17
CA LEU A 238 -1.86 -17.51 17.20
C LEU A 238 -0.87 -18.66 17.44
N SER A 239 0.30 -18.59 16.81
CA SER A 239 1.37 -19.59 16.95
C SER A 239 2.13 -19.47 18.27
N ARG A 240 2.16 -18.27 18.86
CA ARG A 240 2.87 -17.96 20.11
C ARG A 240 1.94 -17.21 21.06
N PRO A 241 0.97 -17.92 21.65
CA PRO A 241 0.00 -17.32 22.58
C PRO A 241 0.63 -16.84 23.89
N ASP A 242 1.84 -17.29 24.19
CA ASP A 242 2.69 -16.87 25.30
C ASP A 242 3.32 -15.47 25.10
N HIS A 243 3.37 -14.98 23.88
CA HIS A 243 3.85 -13.64 23.57
C HIS A 243 2.70 -12.66 23.26
N ARG A 244 2.92 -11.40 23.61
CA ARG A 244 2.13 -10.31 23.07
C ARG A 244 2.74 -9.87 21.74
N VAL A 245 1.91 -9.73 20.73
CA VAL A 245 2.32 -9.17 19.45
C VAL A 245 1.74 -7.77 19.30
N VAL A 246 2.55 -6.82 18.91
CA VAL A 246 2.12 -5.47 18.56
C VAL A 246 2.34 -5.28 17.07
N VAL A 247 1.27 -5.01 16.33
CA VAL A 247 1.37 -4.57 14.94
C VAL A 247 1.17 -3.07 14.87
N ILE A 248 2.11 -2.39 14.20
CA ILE A 248 2.01 -0.96 13.92
C ILE A 248 1.65 -0.81 12.45
N ASP A 249 0.44 -0.35 12.20
CA ASP A 249 -0.12 -0.15 10.89
C ASP A 249 -0.37 1.34 10.64
N GLY A 250 -0.46 1.77 9.39
CA GLY A 250 -0.95 3.09 9.02
C GLY A 250 -2.42 3.01 8.64
N ASP A 251 -3.13 4.13 8.71
CA ASP A 251 -4.53 4.22 8.31
C ASP A 251 -4.76 3.70 6.87
N GLY A 252 -4.00 4.18 5.89
CA GLY A 252 -4.10 3.72 4.50
C GLY A 252 -3.77 2.23 4.32
N SER A 253 -2.86 1.69 5.13
CA SER A 253 -2.53 0.26 5.11
C SER A 253 -3.64 -0.58 5.73
N ALA A 254 -4.16 -0.19 6.90
CA ALA A 254 -5.28 -0.87 7.55
C ALA A 254 -6.54 -0.87 6.68
N LEU A 255 -6.79 0.26 5.98
CA LEU A 255 -7.91 0.40 5.04
C LEU A 255 -7.78 -0.49 3.81
N MET A 256 -6.56 -0.73 3.31
CA MET A 256 -6.33 -1.51 2.09
C MET A 256 -6.93 -2.92 2.18
N HIS A 257 -6.84 -3.54 3.33
CA HIS A 257 -7.45 -4.84 3.61
C HIS A 257 -8.25 -4.82 4.91
N LEU A 258 -9.17 -3.86 5.03
CA LEU A 258 -10.00 -3.65 6.22
C LEU A 258 -10.73 -4.93 6.68
N GLY A 259 -11.12 -5.79 5.74
CA GLY A 259 -11.71 -7.10 6.03
C GLY A 259 -10.83 -8.02 6.88
N ALA A 260 -9.51 -7.81 6.93
CA ALA A 260 -8.63 -8.56 7.82
C ALA A 260 -9.00 -8.40 9.30
N MET A 261 -9.61 -7.27 9.68
CA MET A 261 -10.10 -7.05 11.05
C MET A 261 -11.13 -8.10 11.47
N SER A 262 -11.99 -8.58 10.56
CA SER A 262 -12.96 -9.63 10.87
C SER A 262 -12.28 -10.97 11.22
N THR A 263 -11.19 -11.30 10.52
CA THR A 263 -10.40 -12.49 10.82
C THR A 263 -9.67 -12.35 12.16
N VAL A 264 -9.02 -11.22 12.40
CA VAL A 264 -8.31 -10.93 13.67
C VAL A 264 -9.27 -10.96 14.86
N GLY A 265 -10.42 -10.32 14.73
CA GLY A 265 -11.46 -10.31 15.78
C GLY A 265 -12.00 -11.72 16.06
N ARG A 266 -12.24 -12.52 15.00
CA ARG A 266 -12.76 -13.90 15.11
C ARG A 266 -11.81 -14.82 15.89
N ILE A 267 -10.50 -14.73 15.64
CA ILE A 267 -9.50 -15.54 16.36
C ILE A 267 -9.08 -14.94 17.70
N SER A 268 -9.30 -13.63 17.86
CA SER A 268 -9.01 -12.84 19.08
C SER A 268 -7.66 -13.17 19.74
N PRO A 269 -6.54 -13.09 19.01
CA PRO A 269 -5.22 -13.45 19.53
C PRO A 269 -4.73 -12.40 20.54
N ASN A 270 -3.63 -12.70 21.26
CA ASN A 270 -2.97 -11.75 22.15
C ASN A 270 -2.22 -10.68 21.34
N LEU A 271 -2.97 -9.72 20.79
CA LEU A 271 -2.52 -8.76 19.80
C LEU A 271 -2.95 -7.34 20.13
N VAL A 272 -2.03 -6.39 20.00
CA VAL A 272 -2.35 -4.95 19.90
C VAL A 272 -2.20 -4.54 18.44
N HIS A 273 -3.29 -4.14 17.80
CA HIS A 273 -3.31 -3.55 16.46
C HIS A 273 -3.32 -2.02 16.60
N ALA A 274 -2.16 -1.39 16.52
CA ALA A 274 -2.00 0.05 16.57
C ALA A 274 -2.11 0.62 15.15
N VAL A 275 -3.16 1.40 14.88
CA VAL A 275 -3.36 2.12 13.62
C VAL A 275 -2.94 3.56 13.83
N LEU A 276 -1.82 3.96 13.24
CA LEU A 276 -1.33 5.33 13.23
C LEU A 276 -2.03 6.09 12.11
N ASP A 277 -2.99 6.93 12.47
CA ASP A 277 -3.83 7.67 11.55
C ASP A 277 -3.33 9.11 11.41
N ASN A 278 -2.70 9.41 10.29
CA ASN A 278 -2.31 10.75 9.89
C ASN A 278 -3.20 11.31 8.76
N GLY A 279 -4.23 10.58 8.34
CA GLY A 279 -5.16 10.95 7.27
C GLY A 279 -4.55 10.95 5.87
N THR A 280 -3.27 10.52 5.71
CA THR A 280 -2.57 10.68 4.43
C THR A 280 -1.65 9.51 4.07
N TYR A 281 -1.46 9.30 2.75
CA TYR A 281 -0.40 8.45 2.20
C TYR A 281 0.93 9.23 2.16
N GLU A 282 1.52 9.48 3.32
CA GLU A 282 2.70 10.35 3.49
C GLU A 282 3.90 9.91 2.63
N SER A 283 4.15 8.60 2.53
CA SER A 283 5.28 8.03 1.77
C SER A 283 5.15 8.18 0.26
N THR A 284 3.96 8.47 -0.26
CA THR A 284 3.69 8.59 -1.70
C THR A 284 3.41 10.02 -2.15
N GLY A 285 3.33 10.97 -1.20
CA GLY A 285 3.16 12.39 -1.53
C GLY A 285 2.13 13.12 -0.69
N GLY A 286 1.48 12.44 0.29
CA GLY A 286 0.55 13.07 1.24
C GLY A 286 -0.88 13.18 0.73
N GLN A 287 -1.27 12.34 -0.24
CA GLN A 287 -2.66 12.25 -0.69
C GLN A 287 -3.54 11.77 0.45
N ALA A 288 -4.76 12.29 0.53
CA ALA A 288 -5.71 11.90 1.58
C ALA A 288 -6.07 10.41 1.49
N THR A 289 -6.15 9.76 2.64
CA THR A 289 -6.79 8.45 2.79
C THR A 289 -8.29 8.62 3.02
N THR A 290 -9.03 7.51 3.11
CA THR A 290 -10.44 7.51 3.51
C THR A 290 -10.62 7.42 5.03
N ALA A 291 -9.56 7.59 5.82
CA ALA A 291 -9.59 7.49 7.28
C ALA A 291 -10.56 8.48 7.94
N ALA A 292 -10.65 9.70 7.41
CA ALA A 292 -11.55 10.75 7.94
C ALA A 292 -13.03 10.31 7.98
N SER A 293 -13.45 9.36 7.14
CA SER A 293 -14.80 8.80 7.11
C SER A 293 -14.89 7.40 7.71
N THR A 294 -13.81 6.92 8.35
CA THR A 294 -13.72 5.54 8.86
C THR A 294 -13.68 5.51 10.39
N ALA A 295 -14.69 4.93 10.99
CA ALA A 295 -14.77 4.74 12.44
C ALA A 295 -14.02 3.44 12.84
N PHE A 296 -12.69 3.47 12.95
CA PHE A 296 -11.86 2.29 13.20
C PHE A 296 -12.24 1.53 14.49
N THR A 297 -12.57 2.23 15.56
CA THR A 297 -12.93 1.62 16.85
C THR A 297 -14.26 0.88 16.79
N GLU A 298 -15.24 1.42 16.10
CA GLU A 298 -16.55 0.82 15.89
C GLU A 298 -16.44 -0.41 15.00
N ILE A 299 -15.66 -0.31 13.89
CA ILE A 299 -15.41 -1.41 12.98
C ILE A 299 -14.70 -2.56 13.71
N ALA A 300 -13.65 -2.27 14.48
CA ALA A 300 -12.94 -3.30 15.23
C ALA A 300 -13.85 -3.98 16.27
N THR A 301 -14.67 -3.22 16.95
CA THR A 301 -15.65 -3.73 17.91
C THR A 301 -16.67 -4.64 17.20
N ALA A 302 -17.22 -4.20 16.09
CA ALA A 302 -18.15 -4.99 15.28
C ALA A 302 -17.50 -6.25 14.70
N CYS A 303 -16.20 -6.21 14.42
CA CYS A 303 -15.41 -7.35 13.96
C CYS A 303 -15.00 -8.32 15.09
N GLY A 304 -15.28 -8.00 16.37
CA GLY A 304 -15.03 -8.90 17.49
C GLY A 304 -13.68 -8.68 18.22
N TYR A 305 -13.02 -7.56 18.00
CA TYR A 305 -11.91 -7.17 18.88
C TYR A 305 -12.41 -7.04 20.32
N ARG A 306 -11.63 -7.53 21.28
CA ARG A 306 -12.05 -7.50 22.69
C ARG A 306 -12.11 -6.08 23.25
N ARG A 307 -11.27 -5.18 22.73
CA ARG A 307 -11.21 -3.76 23.11
C ARG A 307 -10.82 -2.92 21.93
N ALA A 308 -11.32 -1.70 21.92
CA ALA A 308 -10.92 -0.68 20.96
C ALA A 308 -10.82 0.67 21.68
N ILE A 309 -9.78 1.43 21.39
CA ILE A 309 -9.55 2.78 21.91
C ILE A 309 -9.15 3.73 20.78
N SER A 310 -9.46 5.00 20.95
CA SER A 310 -8.98 6.08 20.10
C SER A 310 -8.32 7.15 20.96
N VAL A 311 -7.08 7.51 20.63
CA VAL A 311 -6.27 8.48 21.37
C VAL A 311 -5.59 9.44 20.38
N GLY A 312 -5.31 10.69 20.82
CA GLY A 312 -4.68 11.72 20.00
C GLY A 312 -3.44 12.34 20.65
N THR A 313 -3.08 11.91 21.86
CA THR A 313 -1.92 12.43 22.60
C THR A 313 -1.16 11.30 23.31
N ALA A 314 0.11 11.57 23.62
CA ALA A 314 0.92 10.66 24.41
C ALA A 314 0.35 10.44 25.84
N GLU A 315 -0.28 11.46 26.41
CA GLU A 315 -0.91 11.36 27.73
C GLU A 315 -2.12 10.43 27.70
N GLU A 316 -3.01 10.57 26.72
CA GLU A 316 -4.14 9.66 26.54
C GLU A 316 -3.68 8.23 26.32
N LEU A 317 -2.60 8.02 25.54
CA LEU A 317 -2.01 6.70 25.31
C LEU A 317 -1.48 6.08 26.60
N ARG A 318 -0.82 6.87 27.46
CA ARG A 318 -0.37 6.42 28.81
C ARG A 318 -1.55 6.06 29.71
N ALA A 319 -2.60 6.87 29.70
CA ALA A 319 -3.80 6.59 30.46
C ALA A 319 -4.48 5.27 30.03
N ALA A 320 -4.35 4.92 28.75
CA ALA A 320 -4.89 3.69 28.18
C ALA A 320 -4.00 2.44 28.42
N ALA A 321 -2.86 2.55 29.12
CA ALA A 321 -1.89 1.46 29.30
C ALA A 321 -2.52 0.13 29.74
N ARG A 322 -3.45 0.17 30.71
CA ARG A 322 -4.17 -1.01 31.20
C ARG A 322 -4.99 -1.72 30.13
N VAL A 323 -5.56 -0.94 29.19
CA VAL A 323 -6.32 -1.49 28.06
C VAL A 323 -5.37 -2.16 27.07
N LEU A 324 -4.24 -1.52 26.74
CA LEU A 324 -3.23 -2.06 25.84
C LEU A 324 -2.59 -3.35 26.40
N GLN A 325 -2.39 -3.43 27.69
CA GLN A 325 -1.81 -4.60 28.39
C GLN A 325 -2.83 -5.72 28.66
N ALA A 326 -4.10 -5.48 28.46
CA ALA A 326 -5.13 -6.47 28.72
C ALA A 326 -5.07 -7.63 27.69
N PRO A 327 -5.36 -8.88 28.11
CA PRO A 327 -5.28 -10.05 27.23
C PRO A 327 -6.32 -9.98 26.10
N GLY A 328 -5.99 -10.61 24.96
CA GLY A 328 -6.81 -10.68 23.75
C GLY A 328 -6.51 -9.56 22.76
N SER A 329 -7.34 -9.45 21.72
CA SER A 329 -7.16 -8.47 20.67
C SER A 329 -7.61 -7.06 21.10
N VAL A 330 -6.72 -6.10 20.91
CA VAL A 330 -6.95 -4.68 21.19
C VAL A 330 -6.70 -3.90 19.91
N LEU A 331 -7.64 -3.07 19.46
CA LEU A 331 -7.37 -2.04 18.49
C LEU A 331 -7.01 -0.74 19.22
N ALA A 332 -5.90 -0.13 18.85
CA ALA A 332 -5.49 1.21 19.28
C ALA A 332 -5.44 2.13 18.05
N HIS A 333 -6.45 2.97 17.87
CA HIS A 333 -6.47 4.01 16.86
C HIS A 333 -5.76 5.25 17.42
N LEU A 334 -4.61 5.60 16.85
CA LEU A 334 -3.77 6.72 17.27
C LEU A 334 -3.84 7.82 16.23
N ARG A 335 -4.52 8.90 16.54
CA ARG A 335 -4.57 10.09 15.69
C ARG A 335 -3.27 10.86 15.88
N ILE A 336 -2.47 10.89 14.83
CA ILE A 336 -1.14 11.49 14.83
C ILE A 336 -1.04 12.67 13.87
N ALA A 337 0.06 13.40 13.96
CA ALA A 337 0.40 14.49 13.06
C ALA A 337 0.29 14.07 11.57
N PRO A 338 -0.31 14.90 10.70
CA PRO A 338 -0.37 14.64 9.26
C PRO A 338 1.02 14.49 8.62
N ARG A 339 2.02 15.12 9.20
CA ARG A 339 3.43 14.99 8.80
C ARG A 339 4.30 14.81 10.03
N SER A 340 5.15 13.82 9.97
CA SER A 340 6.20 13.60 10.95
C SER A 340 7.57 14.05 10.38
N PRO A 341 8.59 14.27 11.22
CA PRO A 341 9.96 14.44 10.74
C PRO A 341 10.35 13.36 9.75
N ALA A 342 11.30 13.66 8.86
CA ALA A 342 11.73 12.72 7.82
C ALA A 342 12.06 11.34 8.43
N ALA A 343 11.48 10.30 7.88
CA ALA A 343 11.74 8.93 8.31
C ALA A 343 13.21 8.55 8.07
N GLY A 344 13.78 7.80 8.97
CA GLY A 344 15.16 7.32 8.90
C GLY A 344 15.43 6.33 7.76
N SER A 345 16.58 5.66 7.83
CA SER A 345 16.98 4.62 6.89
C SER A 345 16.08 3.39 6.96
N ARG A 346 16.06 2.61 5.88
CA ARG A 346 15.33 1.34 5.84
C ARG A 346 16.13 0.23 6.51
N ALA A 347 15.45 -0.69 7.20
CA ALA A 347 16.07 -1.91 7.72
C ALA A 347 16.75 -2.73 6.61
N SER A 348 16.11 -2.84 5.44
CA SER A 348 16.64 -3.53 4.25
C SER A 348 17.87 -2.88 3.61
N GLY A 349 18.22 -1.67 4.01
CA GLY A 349 19.47 -1.02 3.59
C GLY A 349 20.71 -1.54 4.33
N SER A 350 20.52 -2.15 5.49
CA SER A 350 21.60 -2.66 6.36
C SER A 350 21.63 -4.18 6.44
N VAL A 351 20.46 -4.83 6.37
CA VAL A 351 20.28 -6.28 6.52
C VAL A 351 19.30 -6.75 5.45
N SER A 352 19.58 -7.88 4.80
CA SER A 352 18.67 -8.41 3.78
C SER A 352 17.32 -8.84 4.40
N VAL A 353 16.25 -8.79 3.61
CA VAL A 353 14.89 -9.06 4.08
C VAL A 353 14.76 -10.49 4.63
N ASP A 354 15.40 -11.46 4.00
CA ASP A 354 15.43 -12.85 4.44
C ASP A 354 16.20 -13.02 5.77
N GLN A 355 17.29 -12.30 5.98
CA GLN A 355 18.02 -12.29 7.25
C GLN A 355 17.19 -11.66 8.37
N LEU A 356 16.45 -10.59 8.10
CA LEU A 356 15.51 -10.00 9.07
C LEU A 356 14.44 -11.02 9.48
N ALA A 357 13.87 -11.73 8.52
CA ALA A 357 12.86 -12.75 8.79
C ALA A 357 13.42 -13.93 9.59
N ARG A 358 14.62 -14.43 9.23
CA ARG A 358 15.28 -15.52 9.97
C ARG A 358 15.62 -15.11 11.40
N ARG A 359 16.17 -13.91 11.59
CA ARG A 359 16.49 -13.36 12.92
C ARG A 359 15.26 -13.29 13.80
N PHE A 360 14.16 -12.77 13.28
CA PHE A 360 12.89 -12.71 14.00
C PHE A 360 12.36 -14.11 14.32
N ALA A 361 12.35 -15.02 13.35
CA ALA A 361 11.89 -16.38 13.56
C ALA A 361 12.73 -17.13 14.62
N ALA A 362 14.05 -16.98 14.58
CA ALA A 362 14.94 -17.58 15.59
C ALA A 362 14.67 -17.03 17.01
N HIS A 363 14.45 -15.72 17.13
CA HIS A 363 14.08 -15.09 18.41
C HIS A 363 12.75 -15.64 18.93
N VAL A 364 11.71 -15.67 18.09
CA VAL A 364 10.37 -16.16 18.45
C VAL A 364 10.38 -17.64 18.83
N GLN A 365 11.23 -18.46 18.22
CA GLN A 365 11.34 -19.90 18.47
C GLN A 365 12.27 -20.25 19.65
N GLY A 366 12.83 -19.25 20.33
CA GLY A 366 13.71 -19.47 21.49
C GLY A 366 15.11 -20.02 21.13
N GLY A 367 15.58 -19.77 19.91
CA GLY A 367 16.92 -20.15 19.45
C GLY A 367 17.15 -21.66 19.24
N GLN A 368 16.12 -22.49 19.38
CA GLN A 368 16.30 -23.96 19.32
C GLN A 368 16.31 -24.55 17.90
N HIS A 369 16.06 -23.78 16.85
CA HIS A 369 16.13 -24.24 15.46
C HIS A 369 16.73 -23.16 14.54
N ALA A 370 18.02 -22.88 14.75
CA ALA A 370 18.79 -22.02 13.85
C ALA A 370 19.33 -22.77 12.61
N GLU A 371 18.92 -23.99 12.36
CA GLU A 371 19.20 -24.66 11.10
C GLU A 371 18.04 -24.38 10.15
N ALA A 372 18.31 -23.51 9.16
CA ALA A 372 17.43 -23.36 8.01
C ALA A 372 17.28 -24.73 7.32
N PRO A 373 16.08 -25.10 6.82
CA PRO A 373 16.00 -26.24 5.92
C PRO A 373 16.95 -25.96 4.75
N GLU A 374 18.02 -26.75 4.66
CA GLU A 374 18.87 -26.81 3.48
C GLU A 374 17.98 -27.16 2.31
N GLY A 375 17.70 -26.20 1.43
CA GLY A 375 16.87 -26.43 0.25
C GLY A 375 16.23 -25.20 -0.37
N LEU A 376 16.21 -24.06 0.30
CA LEU A 376 15.67 -22.81 -0.27
C LEU A 376 16.75 -21.81 -0.72
N ALA A 377 18.04 -22.22 -0.68
CA ALA A 377 19.09 -21.48 -1.33
C ALA A 377 19.02 -21.73 -2.84
N GLY A 378 18.47 -20.78 -3.58
CA GLY A 378 18.83 -20.61 -4.98
C GLY A 378 18.23 -21.59 -5.98
N ASN A 379 16.91 -21.76 -6.01
CA ASN A 379 16.27 -22.18 -7.25
C ASN A 379 15.40 -21.02 -7.75
N PRO A 380 15.89 -20.22 -8.72
CA PRO A 380 14.97 -19.39 -9.47
C PRO A 380 13.96 -20.35 -10.10
N VAL A 381 12.68 -20.15 -9.82
CA VAL A 381 11.61 -20.84 -10.54
C VAL A 381 11.90 -20.63 -12.03
N ARG A 382 12.50 -21.61 -12.67
CA ARG A 382 12.61 -21.64 -14.12
C ARG A 382 11.20 -21.89 -14.60
N LEU A 383 10.55 -20.85 -15.04
CA LEU A 383 9.41 -20.99 -15.93
C LEU A 383 9.94 -21.71 -17.15
N GLY A 384 9.63 -23.02 -17.25
CA GLY A 384 9.95 -23.79 -18.43
C GLY A 384 9.28 -23.16 -19.66
N PRO A 385 9.81 -23.38 -20.87
CA PRO A 385 9.19 -22.85 -22.08
C PRO A 385 7.75 -23.36 -22.14
N VAL A 386 6.79 -22.45 -22.20
CA VAL A 386 5.39 -22.77 -22.51
C VAL A 386 5.40 -23.40 -23.89
N GLY A 387 5.19 -24.72 -23.93
CA GLY A 387 5.13 -25.48 -25.15
C GLY A 387 3.98 -24.96 -26.01
N GLY A 388 4.29 -24.50 -27.21
CA GLY A 388 3.30 -24.11 -28.20
C GLY A 388 2.39 -25.31 -28.58
N ARG A 389 1.14 -25.03 -28.64
CA ARG A 389 0.16 -25.62 -29.54
C ARG A 389 -0.74 -24.50 -30.10
#